data_454a1c9a04a8f8317673158ebbead379
#
_entry.id   454a1c9a04a8f8317673158ebbead379
#
_cell.length_a   1.000
_cell.length_b   1.000
_cell.length_c   1.000
_cell.angle_alpha   90.00
_cell.angle_beta   90.00
_cell.angle_gamma   90.00
#
_symmetry.space_group_name_H-M   'P 1'
#
loop_
_entity.id
_entity.type
_entity.pdbx_description
1 polymer ?
#
loop_
_entity_poly.entity_id
_entity_poly.type
_entity_poly.pdbx_seq_one_letter_code
_entity_poly.pdbx_strand_id
1 'polypeptide(L)'
;MVTKTKIEQVRKKIDKIDDQILELIQKRGIHAKEIGSLKSQLSAKSSFYKPEREAQILRRLIEKNSGLISDKKVKSIFKELISACLSLEESLQIAFLGPLGTHSAE
;
A
#
# COMPACT_ATOMS: atom_id res chain seq x y z
N MET A 1 -14.19 -35.09 16.49
CA MET A 1 -13.32 -34.88 15.77
C MET A 1 -13.27 -33.63 15.30
N VAL A 2 -12.33 -33.19 15.41
CA VAL A 2 -12.15 -31.96 15.42
C VAL A 2 -12.12 -31.32 14.26
N THR A 3 -11.79 -31.82 13.52
CA THR A 3 -10.90 -31.22 12.91
C THR A 3 -11.33 -30.62 11.64
N LYS A 4 -12.08 -31.25 10.73
CA LYS A 4 -12.47 -30.61 9.51
C LYS A 4 -13.36 -29.43 9.79
N THR A 5 -14.34 -29.59 10.64
CA THR A 5 -15.27 -28.51 10.95
C THR A 5 -14.56 -27.34 11.60
N LYS A 6 -13.66 -27.63 12.52
CA LYS A 6 -12.93 -26.56 13.19
C LYS A 6 -11.97 -25.85 12.24
N ILE A 7 -11.34 -26.59 11.36
CA ILE A 7 -10.46 -26.00 10.38
C ILE A 7 -11.25 -25.05 9.46
N GLU A 8 -12.45 -25.50 9.04
CA GLU A 8 -13.29 -24.66 8.19
C GLU A 8 -13.74 -23.38 8.90
N GLN A 9 -14.04 -23.50 10.19
CA GLN A 9 -14.43 -22.34 10.96
C GLN A 9 -13.30 -21.32 11.05
N VAL A 10 -12.10 -21.80 11.27
CA VAL A 10 -10.94 -20.92 11.35
C VAL A 10 -10.63 -20.31 10.00
N ARG A 11 -10.78 -21.10 8.93
CA ARG A 11 -10.57 -20.56 7.59
C ARG A 11 -11.54 -19.44 7.27
N LYS A 12 -12.79 -19.55 7.71
CA LYS A 12 -13.76 -18.47 7.52
C LYS A 12 -13.35 -17.20 8.26
N LYS A 13 -12.74 -17.38 9.45
CA LYS A 13 -12.24 -16.22 10.20
C LYS A 13 -11.10 -15.55 9.44
N ILE A 14 -10.23 -16.35 8.83
CA ILE A 14 -9.13 -15.82 8.04
C ILE A 14 -9.68 -15.09 6.83
N ASP A 15 -10.69 -15.66 6.16
CA ASP A 15 -11.29 -15.01 5.01
C ASP A 15 -11.84 -13.63 5.35
N LYS A 16 -12.46 -13.51 6.51
CA LYS A 16 -12.98 -12.22 6.94
C LYS A 16 -11.86 -11.22 7.18
N ILE A 17 -10.77 -11.69 7.75
CA ILE A 17 -9.62 -10.83 8.00
C ILE A 17 -9.02 -10.40 6.67
N ASP A 18 -8.93 -11.32 5.70
CA ASP A 18 -8.42 -10.97 4.38
C ASP A 18 -9.27 -9.88 3.73
N ASP A 19 -10.60 -9.98 3.87
CA ASP A 19 -11.49 -8.95 3.35
C ASP A 19 -11.20 -7.60 3.99
N GLN A 20 -10.95 -7.60 5.30
CA GLN A 20 -10.63 -6.37 6.02
C GLN A 20 -9.29 -5.81 5.59
N ILE A 21 -8.31 -6.68 5.38
CA ILE A 21 -7.00 -6.26 4.91
C ILE A 21 -7.13 -5.61 3.54
N LEU A 22 -7.87 -6.25 2.64
CA LEU A 22 -8.06 -5.70 1.30
C LEU A 22 -8.72 -4.34 1.36
N GLU A 23 -9.72 -4.19 2.21
CA GLU A 23 -10.40 -2.91 2.38
C GLU A 23 -9.45 -1.84 2.87
N LEU A 24 -8.58 -2.18 3.82
CA LEU A 24 -7.61 -1.22 4.35
C LEU A 24 -6.55 -0.86 3.32
N ILE A 25 -6.16 -1.83 2.51
CA ILE A 25 -5.22 -1.58 1.42
C ILE A 25 -5.83 -0.58 0.43
N GLN A 26 -7.10 -0.76 0.08
CA GLN A 26 -7.77 0.16 -0.83
C GLN A 26 -7.87 1.57 -0.23
N LYS A 27 -8.17 1.66 1.05
CA LYS A 27 -8.23 2.95 1.73
C LYS A 27 -6.87 3.65 1.72
N ARG A 28 -5.82 2.88 1.94
CA ARG A 28 -4.47 3.43 1.89
C ARG A 28 -4.16 3.95 0.49
N GLY A 29 -4.63 3.23 -0.53
CA GLY A 29 -4.46 3.64 -1.92
C GLY A 29 -5.17 4.95 -2.22
N ILE A 30 -6.37 5.14 -1.66
CA ILE A 30 -7.11 6.38 -1.84
C ILE A 30 -6.31 7.56 -1.30
N HIS A 31 -5.72 7.40 -0.12
CA HIS A 31 -4.93 8.47 0.46
C HIS A 31 -3.61 8.69 -0.29
N ALA A 32 -3.05 7.63 -0.86
CA ALA A 32 -1.87 7.77 -1.70
C ALA A 32 -2.20 8.63 -2.93
N LYS A 33 -3.37 8.42 -3.52
CA LYS A 33 -3.80 9.25 -4.65
C LYS A 33 -3.96 10.70 -4.23
N GLU A 34 -4.46 10.93 -3.03
CA GLU A 34 -4.58 12.28 -2.50
C GLU A 34 -3.21 12.94 -2.39
N ILE A 35 -2.22 12.20 -1.89
CA ILE A 35 -0.87 12.73 -1.78
C ILE A 35 -0.33 13.07 -3.17
N GLY A 36 -0.56 12.19 -4.15
CA GLY A 36 -0.11 12.45 -5.52
C GLY A 36 -0.73 13.71 -6.08
N SER A 37 -2.02 13.90 -5.84
CA SER A 37 -2.73 15.09 -6.30
C SER A 37 -2.17 16.35 -5.65
N LEU A 38 -1.94 16.31 -4.34
CA LEU A 38 -1.42 17.46 -3.62
C LEU A 38 0.00 17.81 -4.07
N LYS A 39 0.83 16.79 -4.28
CA LYS A 39 2.19 17.04 -4.76
C LYS A 39 2.19 17.65 -6.16
N SER A 40 1.27 17.23 -7.01
CA SER A 40 1.16 17.80 -8.33
C SER A 40 0.86 19.28 -8.27
N GLN A 41 0.09 19.69 -7.29
CA GLN A 41 -0.26 21.09 -7.13
C GLN A 41 0.90 21.93 -6.60
N LEU A 42 1.80 21.30 -5.85
CA LEU A 42 2.89 22.05 -5.27
C LEU A 42 4.04 22.27 -6.22
N SER A 43 4.47 21.26 -6.92
CA SER A 43 5.62 21.39 -7.79
C SER A 43 5.71 20.20 -8.73
N ALA A 44 5.99 20.48 -9.97
CA ALA A 44 6.17 19.42 -10.96
C ALA A 44 7.48 18.68 -10.71
N LYS A 45 8.36 19.25 -9.89
CA LYS A 45 9.64 18.63 -9.63
C LYS A 45 9.65 17.77 -8.37
N SER A 46 8.53 17.68 -7.68
CA SER A 46 8.47 16.88 -6.48
C SER A 46 8.74 15.42 -6.79
N SER A 47 9.55 14.79 -5.99
CA SER A 47 9.83 13.38 -6.13
C SER A 47 8.81 12.61 -5.31
N PHE A 48 8.32 11.50 -5.87
CA PHE A 48 7.36 10.69 -5.14
C PHE A 48 8.07 9.67 -4.28
N TYR A 49 9.26 9.24 -4.68
CA TYR A 49 10.01 8.28 -3.88
C TYR A 49 10.75 9.03 -2.79
N LYS A 50 10.41 8.73 -1.56
CA LYS A 50 11.04 9.35 -0.41
C LYS A 50 11.60 8.25 0.48
N PRO A 51 12.88 7.91 0.31
CA PRO A 51 13.47 6.83 1.12
C PRO A 51 13.39 7.07 2.61
N GLU A 52 13.46 8.33 3.03
CA GLU A 52 13.35 8.64 4.46
C GLU A 52 11.96 8.30 4.99
N ARG A 53 10.93 8.58 4.17
CA ARG A 53 9.56 8.30 4.57
C ARG A 53 9.33 6.79 4.64
N GLU A 54 9.85 6.05 3.67
CA GLU A 54 9.73 4.61 3.66
C GLU A 54 10.40 4.02 4.90
N ALA A 55 11.62 4.45 5.20
CA ALA A 55 12.34 3.98 6.39
C ALA A 55 11.58 4.29 7.66
N GLN A 56 10.97 5.46 7.74
CA GLN A 56 10.19 5.86 8.89
C GLN A 56 8.98 4.96 9.08
N ILE A 57 8.26 4.66 8.00
CA ILE A 57 7.09 3.80 8.07
C ILE A 57 7.50 2.40 8.55
N LEU A 58 8.55 1.85 7.98
CA LEU A 58 8.97 0.50 8.32
C LEU A 58 9.43 0.42 9.78
N ARG A 59 10.19 1.43 10.24
CA ARG A 59 10.65 1.46 11.61
C ARG A 59 9.47 1.52 12.59
N ARG A 60 8.50 2.36 12.31
CA ARG A 60 7.32 2.50 13.16
C ARG A 60 6.54 1.18 13.24
N LEU A 61 6.40 0.50 12.11
CA LEU A 61 5.64 -0.76 12.08
C LEU A 61 6.38 -1.88 12.80
N ILE A 62 7.71 -1.92 12.66
CA ILE A 62 8.49 -2.92 13.37
C ILE A 62 8.38 -2.72 14.87
N GLU A 63 8.35 -1.49 15.34
CA GLU A 63 8.19 -1.22 16.76
C GLU A 63 6.84 -1.71 17.28
N LYS A 64 5.83 -1.73 16.41
CA LYS A 64 4.51 -2.18 16.81
C LYS A 64 4.29 -3.66 16.59
N ASN A 65 5.22 -4.31 15.92
CA ASN A 65 5.06 -5.72 15.57
C ASN A 65 5.06 -6.60 16.82
N SER A 66 4.02 -7.42 16.97
CA SER A 66 3.89 -8.29 18.11
C SER A 66 4.85 -9.49 18.08
N GLY A 67 5.42 -9.75 16.93
CA GLY A 67 6.41 -10.81 16.81
C GLY A 67 5.93 -12.16 16.30
N LEU A 68 4.63 -12.34 16.14
CA LEU A 68 4.15 -13.61 15.60
C LEU A 68 4.64 -13.77 14.17
N ILE A 69 4.58 -12.69 13.41
CA ILE A 69 5.17 -12.66 12.08
C ILE A 69 6.47 -11.90 12.22
N SER A 70 7.54 -12.41 11.62
CA SER A 70 8.86 -11.82 11.81
C SER A 70 8.94 -10.41 11.25
N ASP A 71 9.86 -9.62 11.80
CA ASP A 71 10.09 -8.27 11.32
C ASP A 71 10.44 -8.27 9.84
N LYS A 72 11.21 -9.25 9.40
CA LYS A 72 11.61 -9.35 8.01
C LYS A 72 10.40 -9.52 7.10
N LYS A 73 9.46 -10.36 7.49
CA LYS A 73 8.26 -10.59 6.70
C LYS A 73 7.33 -9.38 6.70
N VAL A 74 7.21 -8.72 7.84
CA VAL A 74 6.41 -7.50 7.94
C VAL A 74 6.98 -6.45 7.01
N LYS A 75 8.31 -6.29 6.99
CA LYS A 75 8.95 -5.34 6.09
C LYS A 75 8.67 -5.67 4.63
N SER A 76 8.74 -6.93 4.26
CA SER A 76 8.49 -7.35 2.88
C SER A 76 7.07 -7.00 2.45
N ILE A 77 6.10 -7.28 3.30
CA ILE A 77 4.71 -7.00 2.99
C ILE A 77 4.49 -5.50 2.80
N PHE A 78 5.01 -4.70 3.71
CA PHE A 78 4.78 -3.26 3.64
C PHE A 78 5.60 -2.58 2.55
N LYS A 79 6.74 -3.13 2.18
CA LYS A 79 7.49 -2.60 1.05
C LYS A 79 6.69 -2.75 -0.24
N GLU A 80 6.02 -3.90 -0.41
CA GLU A 80 5.17 -4.10 -1.58
C GLU A 80 3.99 -3.14 -1.56
N LEU A 81 3.39 -2.95 -0.41
CA LEU A 81 2.25 -2.07 -0.28
C LEU A 81 2.65 -0.62 -0.56
N ILE A 82 3.79 -0.20 -0.02
CA ILE A 82 4.31 1.15 -0.25
C ILE A 82 4.58 1.34 -1.74
N SER A 83 5.17 0.34 -2.38
CA SER A 83 5.47 0.41 -3.81
C SER A 83 4.19 0.53 -4.64
N ALA A 84 3.16 -0.24 -4.30
CA ALA A 84 1.90 -0.17 -5.01
C ALA A 84 1.26 1.21 -4.89
N CYS A 85 1.33 1.79 -3.70
CA CYS A 85 0.76 3.12 -3.47
C CYS A 85 1.58 4.20 -4.16
N LEU A 86 2.89 4.02 -4.20
CA LEU A 86 3.74 4.98 -4.90
C LEU A 86 3.41 5.02 -6.38
N SER A 87 3.08 3.87 -6.96
CA SER A 87 2.67 3.81 -8.36
C SER A 87 1.41 4.64 -8.60
N LEU A 88 0.49 4.65 -7.64
CA LEU A 88 -0.72 5.46 -7.76
C LEU A 88 -0.39 6.95 -7.77
N GLU A 89 0.58 7.37 -6.93
CA GLU A 89 1.00 8.76 -6.90
C GLU A 89 1.64 9.16 -8.23
N GLU A 90 2.49 8.31 -8.76
CA GLU A 90 3.17 8.56 -10.02
C GLU A 90 2.20 8.63 -11.19
N SER A 91 1.21 7.75 -11.22
CA SER A 91 0.22 7.76 -12.27
C SER A 91 -0.54 9.07 -12.32
N LEU A 92 -0.87 9.60 -11.14
CA LEU A 92 -1.56 10.87 -11.07
C LEU A 92 -0.68 11.99 -11.56
N GLN A 93 0.58 11.96 -11.21
CA GLN A 93 1.53 12.98 -11.64
C GLN A 93 1.66 12.99 -13.17
N ILE A 94 1.78 11.82 -13.76
CA ILE A 94 1.88 11.71 -15.19
C ILE A 94 0.64 12.25 -15.88
N ALA A 95 -0.53 11.87 -15.40
CA ALA A 95 -1.78 12.34 -15.98
C ALA A 95 -1.90 13.85 -15.88
N PHE A 96 -1.45 14.42 -14.76
CA PHE A 96 -1.55 15.85 -14.56
C PHE A 96 -0.61 16.62 -15.46
N LEU A 97 0.59 16.09 -15.67
CA LEU A 97 1.57 16.80 -16.44
C LEU A 97 1.38 16.68 -17.92
N GLY A 98 0.82 15.60 -18.39
CA GLY A 98 0.92 15.48 -19.71
C GLY A 98 -0.07 14.90 -20.48
N PRO A 99 -0.51 15.57 -21.41
CA PRO A 99 -1.44 15.03 -22.27
C PRO A 99 -0.79 14.09 -23.15
N LEU A 100 0.41 14.16 -23.19
CA LEU A 100 1.01 13.38 -24.01
C LEU A 100 0.71 12.06 -23.92
N GLY A 101 0.61 11.83 -23.49
CA GLY A 101 0.36 10.71 -23.49
C GLY A 101 -0.48 10.05 -23.68
N THR A 102 -0.73 10.30 -23.78
CA THR A 102 -1.29 9.77 -23.91
C THR A 102 -1.85 9.00 -24.42
N HIS A 103 -1.70 9.07 -24.63
CA HIS A 103 -2.10 8.44 -24.99
C HIS A 103 -2.29 7.68 -25.53
N SER A 104 -2.17 7.70 -25.68
CA SER A 104 -2.24 7.07 -26.13
C SER A 104 -2.50 6.29 -26.41
N ALA A 105 -2.59 6.19 -26.37
CA ALA A 105 -2.74 5.43 -26.56
C ALA A 105 -3.06 4.68 -26.77
N GLU A 106 -3.28 4.60 -26.75
CA GLU A 106 -3.54 3.92 -26.84
C GLU A 106 -3.75 3.43 -26.93
#